data_4e66c956780dd993e88c070188b9eb92
#
_entry.id   4e66c956780dd993e88c070188b9eb92
#
_cell.length_a   1.000
_cell.length_b   1.000
_cell.length_c   1.000
_cell.angle_alpha   90.00
_cell.angle_beta   90.00
_cell.angle_gamma   90.00
#
_symmetry.space_group_name_H-M   'P 1'
#
loop_
_entity.id
_entity.type
_entity.pdbx_description
1 polymer ?
#
loop_
_entity_poly.entity_id
_entity_poly.type
_entity_poly.pdbx_seq_one_letter_code
_entity_poly.pdbx_strand_id
1 'polypeptide(L)'
;MVTGIHHIGIVVRSLSESYRFWQDTLGLPLIREAEIKDQGVRAALLAAGSSEIELLQPTAPDSGVARFLAKRGEGLHHVCFQTADVTGDLAALKSTGIPLLDAAPRPGLAGRIAFLSPAACHGVLVELATPERAERAPESPVRFKRLVIGCHSPPETAKIYQDLFGLPEIEVNGGPRSMLGWAGGSTLLIVRATEVGGMEGMVALSMVAPDMPPLIRRLEKSGAATLMGAGEITVEPQSSHGVHLHISRYHFP
;
A
#
# COMPACT_ATOMS: atom_id res chain seq x y z
N MET A 1 6.73 18.00 2.84
CA MET A 1 5.35 17.63 2.41
C MET A 1 5.42 16.46 1.44
N VAL A 2 4.54 15.49 1.61
CA VAL A 2 4.49 14.30 0.74
C VAL A 2 4.02 14.65 -0.68
N THR A 3 4.49 13.88 -1.67
CA THR A 3 4.26 14.14 -3.10
C THR A 3 3.47 13.04 -3.78
N GLY A 4 3.28 11.90 -3.14
CA GLY A 4 2.56 10.74 -3.68
C GLY A 4 2.62 9.53 -2.75
N ILE A 5 1.88 8.50 -3.11
CA ILE A 5 2.03 7.16 -2.51
C ILE A 5 3.18 6.47 -3.24
N HIS A 6 4.28 6.20 -2.53
CA HIS A 6 5.43 5.48 -3.08
C HIS A 6 5.09 4.00 -3.25
N HIS A 7 4.73 3.33 -2.16
CA HIS A 7 4.37 1.91 -2.21
C HIS A 7 3.35 1.51 -1.14
N ILE A 8 2.81 0.32 -1.31
CA ILE A 8 2.02 -0.39 -0.31
C ILE A 8 2.79 -1.64 0.11
N GLY A 9 3.10 -1.75 1.40
CA GLY A 9 3.76 -2.91 1.99
C GLY A 9 2.78 -4.04 2.28
N ILE A 10 3.14 -5.25 1.84
CA ILE A 10 2.37 -6.48 2.03
C ILE A 10 3.28 -7.53 2.68
N VAL A 11 2.89 -8.04 3.83
CA VAL A 11 3.62 -9.14 4.47
C VAL A 11 3.23 -10.46 3.84
N VAL A 12 4.24 -11.23 3.47
CA VAL A 12 4.11 -12.56 2.87
C VAL A 12 4.98 -13.59 3.57
N ARG A 13 4.60 -14.86 3.49
CA ARG A 13 5.39 -15.98 4.05
C ARG A 13 6.65 -16.25 3.23
N SER A 14 6.54 -16.11 1.90
CA SER A 14 7.59 -16.44 0.94
C SER A 14 7.51 -15.51 -0.27
N LEU A 15 8.60 -14.81 -0.57
CA LEU A 15 8.69 -13.99 -1.79
C LEU A 15 8.56 -14.86 -3.04
N SER A 16 9.22 -16.02 -3.08
CA SER A 16 9.20 -16.91 -4.26
C SER A 16 7.79 -17.44 -4.58
N GLU A 17 6.97 -17.70 -3.56
CA GLU A 17 5.58 -18.09 -3.76
C GLU A 17 4.71 -16.89 -4.19
N SER A 18 4.96 -15.73 -3.58
CA SER A 18 4.21 -14.51 -3.87
C SER A 18 4.43 -14.00 -5.29
N TYR A 19 5.61 -14.22 -5.88
CA TYR A 19 5.89 -13.85 -7.26
C TYR A 19 4.96 -14.53 -8.26
N ARG A 20 4.47 -15.75 -8.00
CA ARG A 20 3.49 -16.43 -8.86
C ARG A 20 2.21 -15.62 -9.07
N PHE A 21 1.78 -14.92 -8.01
CA PHE A 21 0.60 -14.06 -8.12
C PHE A 21 0.98 -12.66 -8.58
N TRP A 22 1.89 -11.97 -7.86
CA TRP A 22 2.17 -10.56 -8.12
C TRP A 22 2.93 -10.32 -9.43
N GLN A 23 3.91 -11.18 -9.78
CA GLN A 23 4.65 -11.06 -11.03
C GLN A 23 3.99 -11.85 -12.18
N ASP A 24 3.77 -13.16 -12.01
CA ASP A 24 3.37 -14.00 -13.15
C ASP A 24 1.90 -13.79 -13.52
N THR A 25 1.00 -13.63 -12.53
CA THR A 25 -0.43 -13.46 -12.77
C THR A 25 -0.81 -12.01 -13.01
N LEU A 26 -0.43 -11.08 -12.14
CA LEU A 26 -0.74 -9.65 -12.33
C LEU A 26 0.19 -8.99 -13.35
N GLY A 27 1.41 -9.49 -13.52
CA GLY A 27 2.40 -8.95 -14.46
C GLY A 27 3.16 -7.75 -13.89
N LEU A 28 3.30 -7.64 -12.56
CA LEU A 28 4.06 -6.55 -11.94
C LEU A 28 5.56 -6.81 -12.04
N PRO A 29 6.35 -5.99 -12.77
CA PRO A 29 7.78 -6.22 -12.90
C PRO A 29 8.52 -6.00 -11.57
N LEU A 30 9.49 -6.87 -11.27
CA LEU A 30 10.40 -6.66 -10.15
C LEU A 30 11.37 -5.51 -10.46
N ILE A 31 11.43 -4.54 -9.55
CA ILE A 31 12.37 -3.41 -9.60
C ILE A 31 13.64 -3.74 -8.82
N ARG A 32 13.45 -4.17 -7.57
CA ARG A 32 14.54 -4.41 -6.62
C ARG A 32 14.14 -5.47 -5.61
N GLU A 33 15.11 -6.27 -5.19
CA GLU A 33 14.99 -7.19 -4.06
C GLU A 33 16.26 -7.08 -3.21
N ALA A 34 16.11 -7.03 -1.89
CA ALA A 34 17.24 -7.04 -0.97
C ALA A 34 16.86 -7.62 0.40
N GLU A 35 17.86 -8.11 1.12
CA GLU A 35 17.75 -8.41 2.54
C GLU A 35 18.15 -7.19 3.37
N ILE A 36 17.26 -6.76 4.25
CA ILE A 36 17.43 -5.65 5.18
C ILE A 36 17.68 -6.25 6.57
N LYS A 37 18.94 -6.58 6.85
CA LYS A 37 19.33 -7.38 8.02
C LYS A 37 18.97 -6.76 9.35
N ASP A 38 19.12 -5.45 9.49
CA ASP A 38 18.79 -4.68 10.69
C ASP A 38 17.28 -4.65 10.99
N GLN A 39 16.46 -4.92 9.99
CA GLN A 39 15.00 -5.04 10.12
C GLN A 39 14.53 -6.51 10.20
N GLY A 40 15.41 -7.47 9.91
CA GLY A 40 15.10 -8.89 9.87
C GLY A 40 14.07 -9.24 8.80
N VAL A 41 14.21 -8.61 7.61
CA VAL A 41 13.29 -8.81 6.47
C VAL A 41 14.04 -8.95 5.16
N ARG A 42 13.46 -9.70 4.24
CA ARG A 42 13.78 -9.66 2.81
C ARG A 42 12.61 -8.99 2.10
N ALA A 43 12.89 -7.95 1.34
CA ALA A 43 11.88 -7.12 0.71
C ALA A 43 12.07 -7.07 -0.80
N ALA A 44 10.95 -6.97 -1.53
CA ALA A 44 10.94 -6.84 -2.99
C ALA A 44 9.97 -5.74 -3.41
N LEU A 45 10.44 -4.80 -4.23
CA LEU A 45 9.63 -3.76 -4.86
C LEU A 45 9.22 -4.17 -6.26
N LEU A 46 7.92 -4.11 -6.55
CA LEU A 46 7.30 -4.43 -7.83
C LEU A 46 6.63 -3.18 -8.41
N ALA A 47 6.88 -2.89 -9.69
CA ALA A 47 6.28 -1.72 -10.35
C ALA A 47 4.75 -1.88 -10.49
N ALA A 48 4.00 -0.85 -10.09
CA ALA A 48 2.55 -0.78 -10.20
C ALA A 48 2.09 0.62 -10.69
N GLY A 49 2.62 1.06 -11.82
CA GLY A 49 2.40 2.40 -12.39
C GLY A 49 3.31 3.45 -11.80
N SER A 50 2.75 4.51 -11.23
CA SER A 50 3.48 5.56 -10.50
C SER A 50 3.79 5.20 -9.05
N SER A 51 3.29 4.08 -8.58
CA SER A 51 3.52 3.52 -7.24
C SER A 51 4.08 2.12 -7.36
N GLU A 52 4.41 1.51 -6.25
CA GLU A 52 4.99 0.18 -6.16
C GLU A 52 4.22 -0.69 -5.17
N ILE A 53 4.38 -2.01 -5.28
CA ILE A 53 3.98 -2.99 -4.25
C ILE A 53 5.27 -3.51 -3.62
N GLU A 54 5.38 -3.36 -2.30
CA GLU A 54 6.48 -3.94 -1.54
C GLU A 54 6.04 -5.25 -0.89
N LEU A 55 6.69 -6.35 -1.23
CA LEU A 55 6.49 -7.65 -0.58
C LEU A 55 7.54 -7.83 0.52
N LEU A 56 7.11 -8.19 1.73
CA LEU A 56 7.94 -8.30 2.93
C LEU A 56 7.93 -9.71 3.47
N GLN A 57 9.04 -10.43 3.38
CA GLN A 57 9.24 -11.73 3.99
C GLN A 57 10.11 -11.60 5.25
N PRO A 58 9.66 -12.07 6.44
CA PRO A 58 10.51 -12.07 7.63
C PRO A 58 11.70 -13.02 7.48
N THR A 59 12.90 -12.58 7.89
CA THR A 59 14.11 -13.40 7.96
C THR A 59 14.58 -13.62 9.40
N ALA A 60 14.02 -12.85 10.35
CA ALA A 60 14.28 -13.00 11.78
C ALA A 60 12.94 -13.18 12.54
N PRO A 61 12.86 -14.14 13.50
CA PRO A 61 11.62 -14.47 14.20
C PRO A 61 11.11 -13.35 15.11
N ASP A 62 11.97 -12.47 15.55
CA ASP A 62 11.70 -11.33 16.42
C ASP A 62 11.50 -10.00 15.67
N SER A 63 11.49 -10.03 14.33
CA SER A 63 11.22 -8.84 13.51
C SER A 63 9.76 -8.35 13.67
N GLY A 64 9.52 -7.06 13.36
CA GLY A 64 8.16 -6.51 13.32
C GLY A 64 7.26 -7.24 12.33
N VAL A 65 7.82 -7.59 11.16
CA VAL A 65 7.13 -8.34 10.10
C VAL A 65 6.79 -9.77 10.54
N ALA A 66 7.70 -10.45 11.28
CA ALA A 66 7.43 -11.78 11.83
C ALA A 66 6.28 -11.74 12.85
N ARG A 67 6.26 -10.76 13.75
CA ARG A 67 5.16 -10.56 14.70
C ARG A 67 3.83 -10.26 14.01
N PHE A 68 3.85 -9.44 12.95
CA PHE A 68 2.66 -9.19 12.16
C PHE A 68 2.14 -10.47 11.52
N LEU A 69 3.01 -11.23 10.84
CA LEU A 69 2.67 -12.49 10.18
C LEU A 69 2.09 -13.52 11.15
N ALA A 70 2.67 -13.64 12.34
CA ALA A 70 2.19 -14.55 13.38
C ALA A 70 0.80 -14.17 13.92
N LYS A 71 0.51 -12.87 14.03
CA LYS A 71 -0.74 -12.36 14.61
C LYS A 71 -1.87 -12.23 13.59
N ARG A 72 -1.57 -11.80 12.36
CA ARG A 72 -2.56 -11.41 11.35
C ARG A 72 -2.54 -12.27 10.09
N GLY A 73 -1.51 -13.10 9.89
CA GLY A 73 -1.26 -13.78 8.63
C GLY A 73 -0.65 -12.86 7.58
N GLU A 74 -0.69 -13.29 6.32
CA GLU A 74 -0.31 -12.47 5.18
C GLU A 74 -1.31 -11.33 4.97
N GLY A 75 -0.86 -10.19 4.43
CA GLY A 75 -1.75 -9.07 4.12
C GLY A 75 -1.11 -7.69 4.17
N LEU A 76 -1.95 -6.68 4.05
CA LEU A 76 -1.58 -5.26 4.04
C LEU A 76 -0.91 -4.86 5.36
N HIS A 77 0.29 -4.27 5.27
CA HIS A 77 1.13 -3.94 6.41
C HIS A 77 1.30 -2.44 6.63
N HIS A 78 1.68 -1.69 5.59
CA HIS A 78 1.87 -0.24 5.69
C HIS A 78 1.61 0.46 4.36
N VAL A 79 1.38 1.77 4.43
CA VAL A 79 1.42 2.67 3.29
C VAL A 79 2.64 3.56 3.41
N CYS A 80 3.39 3.69 2.32
CA CYS A 80 4.53 4.58 2.24
C CYS A 80 4.21 5.81 1.40
N PHE A 81 4.42 6.99 1.98
CA PHE A 81 4.36 8.26 1.26
C PHE A 81 5.75 8.72 0.83
N GLN A 82 5.85 9.16 -0.41
CA GLN A 82 7.06 9.78 -0.93
C GLN A 82 7.19 11.21 -0.45
N THR A 83 8.38 11.58 0.00
CA THR A 83 8.76 12.97 0.33
C THR A 83 10.13 13.30 -0.23
N ALA A 84 10.38 14.59 -0.48
CA ALA A 84 11.69 15.07 -0.92
C ALA A 84 12.72 15.09 0.23
N ASP A 85 12.27 15.21 1.49
CA ASP A 85 13.14 15.29 2.67
C ASP A 85 12.49 14.61 3.88
N VAL A 86 12.72 13.31 4.03
CA VAL A 86 12.22 12.53 5.18
C VAL A 86 12.79 13.04 6.51
N THR A 87 14.00 13.62 6.50
CA THR A 87 14.64 14.13 7.72
C THR A 87 13.91 15.37 8.24
N GLY A 88 13.66 16.34 7.35
CA GLY A 88 12.93 17.56 7.68
C GLY A 88 11.47 17.27 8.03
N ASP A 89 10.79 16.42 7.29
CA ASP A 89 9.40 16.06 7.56
C ASP A 89 9.25 15.31 8.89
N LEU A 90 10.15 14.36 9.20
CA LEU A 90 10.15 13.66 10.49
C LEU A 90 10.39 14.63 11.68
N ALA A 91 11.30 15.59 11.52
CA ALA A 91 11.56 16.61 12.54
C ALA A 91 10.33 17.50 12.75
N ALA A 92 9.65 17.90 11.68
CA ALA A 92 8.41 18.67 11.75
C ALA A 92 7.31 17.90 12.47
N LEU A 93 7.08 16.63 12.10
CA LEU A 93 6.10 15.75 12.74
C LEU A 93 6.43 15.53 14.23
N LYS A 94 7.70 15.34 14.57
CA LYS A 94 8.14 15.21 15.95
C LYS A 94 7.81 16.44 16.80
N SER A 95 7.90 17.64 16.23
CA SER A 95 7.57 18.89 16.91
C SER A 95 6.10 19.02 17.28
N THR A 96 5.20 18.28 16.62
CA THR A 96 3.76 18.25 16.93
C THR A 96 3.41 17.30 18.09
N GLY A 97 4.39 16.51 18.58
CA GLY A 97 4.18 15.56 19.67
C GLY A 97 3.48 14.26 19.28
N ILE A 98 3.30 13.98 18.00
CA ILE A 98 2.70 12.71 17.54
C ILE A 98 3.62 11.52 17.84
N PRO A 99 3.07 10.33 18.11
CA PRO A 99 3.87 9.15 18.36
C PRO A 99 4.57 8.67 17.06
N LEU A 100 5.90 8.58 17.11
CA LEU A 100 6.77 8.07 16.05
C LEU A 100 7.31 6.69 16.44
N LEU A 101 7.58 5.82 15.47
CA LEU A 101 8.32 4.58 15.70
C LEU A 101 9.83 4.81 15.51
N ASP A 102 10.22 5.55 14.47
CA ASP A 102 11.61 5.89 14.22
C ASP A 102 11.93 7.29 14.76
N ALA A 103 12.97 7.39 15.57
CA ALA A 103 13.44 8.68 16.12
C ALA A 103 14.25 9.50 15.09
N ALA A 104 14.82 8.82 14.10
CA ALA A 104 15.61 9.37 12.99
C ALA A 104 15.44 8.49 11.75
N PRO A 105 15.60 9.06 10.53
CA PRO A 105 15.54 8.27 9.30
C PRO A 105 16.66 7.25 9.22
N ARG A 106 16.34 6.09 8.65
CA ARG A 106 17.26 4.96 8.44
C ARG A 106 17.23 4.46 6.99
N PRO A 107 18.21 3.66 6.52
CA PRO A 107 18.14 3.02 5.22
C PRO A 107 16.98 2.03 5.13
N GLY A 108 16.30 1.99 3.99
CA GLY A 108 15.27 1.04 3.62
C GLY A 108 15.36 0.67 2.14
N LEU A 109 14.48 -0.20 1.65
CA LEU A 109 14.50 -0.59 0.24
C LEU A 109 14.09 0.58 -0.68
N ALA A 110 13.19 1.44 -0.19
CA ALA A 110 12.72 2.64 -0.89
C ALA A 110 13.66 3.86 -0.79
N GLY A 111 14.85 3.72 -0.17
CA GLY A 111 15.79 4.81 0.09
C GLY A 111 15.91 5.13 1.59
N ARG A 112 15.91 6.41 1.96
CA ARG A 112 15.85 6.79 3.38
C ARG A 112 14.42 6.81 3.86
N ILE A 113 14.14 6.11 4.96
CA ILE A 113 12.79 5.88 5.46
C ILE A 113 12.64 6.25 6.93
N ALA A 114 11.40 6.51 7.35
CA ALA A 114 11.00 6.62 8.76
C ALA A 114 9.53 6.20 8.94
N PHE A 115 9.25 5.47 10.02
CA PHE A 115 7.90 5.02 10.36
C PHE A 115 7.25 5.87 11.44
N LEU A 116 5.96 6.17 11.24
CA LEU A 116 5.07 6.73 12.24
C LEU A 116 4.33 5.59 12.95
N SER A 117 4.02 5.80 14.25
CA SER A 117 3.19 4.83 14.98
C SER A 117 1.78 4.74 14.37
N PRO A 118 1.18 3.55 14.29
CA PRO A 118 -0.23 3.40 13.89
C PRO A 118 -1.19 4.24 14.74
N ALA A 119 -0.84 4.52 16.00
CA ALA A 119 -1.66 5.37 16.85
C ALA A 119 -1.76 6.83 16.35
N ALA A 120 -0.77 7.30 15.57
CA ALA A 120 -0.82 8.62 14.94
C ALA A 120 -1.74 8.68 13.72
N CYS A 121 -2.02 7.54 13.09
CA CYS A 121 -2.68 7.44 11.77
C CYS A 121 -3.90 6.51 11.78
N HIS A 122 -4.70 6.56 12.85
CA HIS A 122 -5.91 5.75 13.02
C HIS A 122 -5.71 4.25 12.70
N GLY A 123 -4.68 3.65 13.31
CA GLY A 123 -4.40 2.22 13.19
C GLY A 123 -3.63 1.80 11.94
N VAL A 124 -3.30 2.73 11.04
CA VAL A 124 -2.48 2.48 9.85
C VAL A 124 -1.02 2.74 10.16
N LEU A 125 -0.15 1.77 9.85
CA LEU A 125 1.29 1.98 9.86
C LEU A 125 1.68 2.82 8.64
N VAL A 126 2.26 3.98 8.87
CA VAL A 126 2.69 4.90 7.80
C VAL A 126 4.20 4.99 7.76
N GLU A 127 4.76 4.84 6.58
CA GLU A 127 6.15 5.10 6.25
C GLU A 127 6.28 6.41 5.46
N LEU A 128 7.34 7.16 5.71
CA LEU A 128 7.81 8.24 4.83
C LEU A 128 9.10 7.78 4.16
N ALA A 129 9.23 8.01 2.86
CA ALA A 129 10.44 7.67 2.12
C ALA A 129 10.93 8.82 1.25
N THR A 130 12.25 9.06 1.28
CA THR A 130 12.94 9.84 0.26
C THR A 130 13.73 8.88 -0.62
N PRO A 131 13.28 8.61 -1.85
CA PRO A 131 13.99 7.73 -2.78
C PRO A 131 15.38 8.24 -3.11
N GLU A 132 16.37 7.35 -3.16
CA GLU A 132 17.77 7.73 -3.50
C GLU A 132 17.95 8.11 -4.96
N ARG A 133 17.11 7.58 -5.85
CA ARG A 133 17.10 7.86 -7.29
C ARG A 133 15.69 7.79 -7.86
N ALA A 134 15.38 8.71 -8.75
CA ALA A 134 14.23 8.62 -9.64
C ALA A 134 14.57 7.70 -10.83
N GLU A 135 14.71 6.39 -10.60
CA GLU A 135 14.75 5.44 -11.71
C GLU A 135 13.34 5.34 -12.30
N ARG A 136 13.25 5.42 -13.63
CA ARG A 136 11.97 5.20 -14.32
C ARG A 136 11.58 3.75 -14.06
N ALA A 137 10.49 3.56 -13.32
CA ALA A 137 9.96 2.23 -13.09
C ALA A 137 9.59 1.57 -14.43
N PRO A 138 9.80 0.25 -14.58
CA PRO A 138 9.35 -0.47 -15.76
C PRO A 138 7.84 -0.36 -15.93
N GLU A 139 7.37 -0.40 -17.18
CA GLU A 139 5.94 -0.36 -17.46
C GLU A 139 5.24 -1.61 -16.91
N SER A 140 4.11 -1.39 -16.26
CA SER A 140 3.30 -2.44 -15.65
C SER A 140 1.92 -2.50 -16.32
N PRO A 141 1.42 -3.70 -16.69
CA PRO A 141 0.09 -3.86 -17.26
C PRO A 141 -1.04 -3.60 -16.26
N VAL A 142 -0.72 -3.65 -14.97
CA VAL A 142 -1.64 -3.36 -13.86
C VAL A 142 -1.02 -2.26 -13.00
N ARG A 143 -1.80 -1.24 -12.68
CA ARG A 143 -1.33 -0.08 -11.92
C ARG A 143 -2.09 0.04 -10.60
N PHE A 144 -1.40 0.41 -9.53
CA PHE A 144 -2.04 0.77 -8.28
C PHE A 144 -2.89 2.04 -8.47
N LYS A 145 -4.11 2.00 -7.96
CA LYS A 145 -5.08 3.10 -8.04
C LYS A 145 -5.38 3.67 -6.65
N ARG A 146 -5.70 2.78 -5.71
CA ARG A 146 -6.29 3.22 -4.45
C ARG A 146 -6.04 2.23 -3.32
N LEU A 147 -5.71 2.77 -2.14
CA LEU A 147 -5.79 2.07 -0.87
C LEU A 147 -7.12 2.42 -0.19
N VAL A 148 -7.87 1.41 0.25
CA VAL A 148 -9.09 1.59 1.05
C VAL A 148 -8.74 1.48 2.53
N ILE A 149 -9.17 2.48 3.31
CA ILE A 149 -9.00 2.54 4.77
C ILE A 149 -10.38 2.53 5.41
N GLY A 150 -10.64 1.52 6.23
CA GLY A 150 -11.82 1.44 7.09
C GLY A 150 -11.57 2.16 8.42
N CYS A 151 -12.54 2.96 8.88
CA CYS A 151 -12.42 3.67 10.15
C CYS A 151 -13.80 3.98 10.77
N HIS A 152 -13.80 4.43 12.01
CA HIS A 152 -15.03 4.83 12.69
C HIS A 152 -15.61 6.13 12.09
N SER A 153 -14.76 7.14 11.87
CA SER A 153 -15.16 8.46 11.36
C SER A 153 -14.30 8.88 10.16
N PRO A 154 -14.78 8.72 8.91
CA PRO A 154 -14.04 9.12 7.73
C PRO A 154 -13.59 10.60 7.74
N PRO A 155 -14.41 11.59 8.11
CA PRO A 155 -13.97 12.99 8.13
C PRO A 155 -12.84 13.25 9.13
N GLU A 156 -12.89 12.64 10.33
CA GLU A 156 -11.82 12.80 11.33
C GLU A 156 -10.53 12.13 10.86
N THR A 157 -10.62 10.93 10.29
CA THR A 157 -9.48 10.23 9.72
C THR A 157 -8.88 11.02 8.55
N ALA A 158 -9.70 11.52 7.62
CA ALA A 158 -9.23 12.35 6.51
C ALA A 158 -8.49 13.59 7.01
N LYS A 159 -9.05 14.28 8.02
CA LYS A 159 -8.41 15.46 8.60
C LYS A 159 -7.01 15.16 9.15
N ILE A 160 -6.80 14.01 9.80
CA ILE A 160 -5.47 13.60 10.29
C ILE A 160 -4.48 13.46 9.13
N TYR A 161 -4.86 12.79 8.05
CA TYR A 161 -3.97 12.65 6.89
C TYR A 161 -3.70 13.98 6.18
N GLN A 162 -4.68 14.89 6.17
CA GLN A 162 -4.49 16.25 5.67
C GLN A 162 -3.54 17.05 6.56
N ASP A 163 -3.74 17.03 7.88
CA ASP A 163 -2.94 17.79 8.83
C ASP A 163 -1.49 17.27 8.90
N LEU A 164 -1.27 15.95 8.87
CA LEU A 164 0.06 15.35 8.99
C LEU A 164 0.85 15.36 7.67
N PHE A 165 0.19 15.13 6.56
CA PHE A 165 0.86 14.87 5.28
C PHE A 165 0.52 15.87 4.17
N GLY A 166 -0.47 16.74 4.39
CA GLY A 166 -0.93 17.70 3.40
C GLY A 166 -1.63 17.05 2.20
N LEU A 167 -2.28 15.90 2.39
CA LEU A 167 -2.98 15.21 1.30
C LEU A 167 -4.17 16.04 0.83
N PRO A 168 -4.26 16.41 -0.47
CA PRO A 168 -5.43 17.12 -0.98
C PRO A 168 -6.66 16.21 -0.99
N GLU A 169 -7.83 16.80 -0.72
CA GLU A 169 -9.10 16.11 -0.86
C GLU A 169 -9.54 16.10 -2.31
N ILE A 170 -10.06 14.95 -2.76
CA ILE A 170 -10.67 14.77 -4.07
C ILE A 170 -12.16 14.60 -3.86
N GLU A 171 -12.96 15.39 -4.56
CA GLU A 171 -14.40 15.32 -4.48
C GLU A 171 -14.92 13.95 -4.97
N VAL A 172 -15.73 13.28 -4.14
CA VAL A 172 -16.38 12.00 -4.46
C VAL A 172 -17.88 12.19 -4.48
N ASN A 173 -18.51 11.84 -5.57
CA ASN A 173 -19.95 11.86 -5.67
C ASN A 173 -20.62 10.84 -4.72
N GLY A 174 -21.30 11.34 -3.71
CA GLY A 174 -22.29 10.63 -2.91
C GLY A 174 -21.76 9.88 -1.68
N GLY A 175 -22.16 10.32 -0.51
CA GLY A 175 -22.05 9.61 0.74
C GLY A 175 -20.93 10.06 1.67
N PRO A 176 -20.84 9.49 2.88
CA PRO A 176 -19.90 9.88 3.93
C PRO A 176 -18.52 9.25 3.71
N ARG A 177 -17.96 9.38 2.52
CA ARG A 177 -16.64 8.87 2.14
C ARG A 177 -15.73 10.04 1.87
N SER A 178 -14.46 9.94 2.31
CA SER A 178 -13.43 10.91 1.97
C SER A 178 -12.38 10.26 1.07
N MET A 179 -11.98 10.95 0.01
CA MET A 179 -10.90 10.51 -0.86
C MET A 179 -9.79 11.56 -0.83
N LEU A 180 -8.57 11.11 -0.54
CA LEU A 180 -7.38 11.94 -0.44
C LEU A 180 -6.35 11.48 -1.46
N GLY A 181 -5.64 12.43 -2.06
CA GLY A 181 -4.57 12.16 -3.01
C GLY A 181 -4.48 13.20 -4.12
N TRP A 182 -3.85 12.85 -5.21
CA TRP A 182 -3.62 13.75 -6.33
C TRP A 182 -4.42 13.31 -7.54
N ALA A 183 -5.01 14.28 -8.25
CA ALA A 183 -5.76 14.00 -9.48
C ALA A 183 -4.88 13.27 -10.50
N GLY A 184 -5.35 12.13 -11.00
CA GLY A 184 -4.61 11.26 -11.92
C GLY A 184 -3.52 10.39 -11.28
N GLY A 185 -3.30 10.52 -9.96
CA GLY A 185 -2.38 9.69 -9.17
C GLY A 185 -3.08 8.62 -8.34
N SER A 186 -2.32 8.02 -7.45
CA SER A 186 -2.84 7.07 -6.47
C SER A 186 -3.52 7.79 -5.30
N THR A 187 -4.58 7.17 -4.72
CA THR A 187 -5.42 7.80 -3.71
C THR A 187 -5.62 6.92 -2.48
N LEU A 188 -6.03 7.54 -1.37
CA LEU A 188 -6.65 6.88 -0.23
C LEU A 188 -8.17 7.05 -0.33
N LEU A 189 -8.94 6.00 -0.18
CA LEU A 189 -10.39 6.05 0.01
C LEU A 189 -10.69 5.69 1.47
N ILE A 190 -11.22 6.63 2.21
CA ILE A 190 -11.54 6.46 3.63
C ILE A 190 -13.03 6.24 3.75
N VAL A 191 -13.42 5.09 4.30
CA VAL A 191 -14.79 4.62 4.42
C VAL A 191 -15.13 4.24 5.85
N ARG A 192 -16.39 4.16 6.20
CA ARG A 192 -16.79 3.63 7.50
C ARG A 192 -16.46 2.14 7.59
N ALA A 193 -15.96 1.70 8.72
CA ALA A 193 -15.67 0.28 8.98
C ALA A 193 -16.92 -0.60 8.73
N THR A 194 -18.11 -0.10 9.01
CA THR A 194 -19.39 -0.80 8.75
C THR A 194 -19.65 -1.10 7.27
N GLU A 195 -19.05 -0.31 6.35
CA GLU A 195 -19.17 -0.56 4.90
C GLU A 195 -18.23 -1.66 4.40
N VAL A 196 -17.23 -2.02 5.22
CA VAL A 196 -16.19 -3.01 4.90
C VAL A 196 -16.13 -4.14 5.93
N GLY A 197 -17.30 -4.59 6.38
CA GLY A 197 -17.42 -5.73 7.29
C GLY A 197 -16.89 -5.51 8.70
N GLY A 198 -16.84 -4.25 9.17
CA GLY A 198 -16.33 -3.88 10.50
C GLY A 198 -14.81 -3.78 10.58
N MET A 199 -14.09 -3.88 9.46
CA MET A 199 -12.62 -3.82 9.43
C MET A 199 -12.12 -2.38 9.57
N GLU A 200 -11.10 -2.18 10.40
CA GLU A 200 -10.39 -0.91 10.58
C GLU A 200 -8.95 -1.01 10.08
N GLY A 201 -8.39 0.14 9.67
CA GLY A 201 -7.07 0.23 9.06
C GLY A 201 -7.11 -0.03 7.56
N MET A 202 -6.02 -0.56 6.99
CA MET A 202 -5.95 -0.90 5.56
C MET A 202 -6.76 -2.15 5.27
N VAL A 203 -7.76 -2.07 4.38
CA VAL A 203 -8.72 -3.15 4.16
C VAL A 203 -8.70 -3.72 2.75
N ALA A 204 -8.40 -2.92 1.72
CA ALA A 204 -8.38 -3.38 0.34
C ALA A 204 -7.45 -2.54 -0.54
N LEU A 205 -7.03 -3.11 -1.66
CA LEU A 205 -6.38 -2.41 -2.76
C LEU A 205 -7.30 -2.35 -3.98
N SER A 206 -7.28 -1.22 -4.67
CA SER A 206 -7.84 -1.11 -6.01
C SER A 206 -6.72 -0.90 -7.02
N MET A 207 -6.77 -1.63 -8.12
CA MET A 207 -5.84 -1.53 -9.24
C MET A 207 -6.59 -1.25 -10.54
N VAL A 208 -5.86 -0.82 -11.55
CA VAL A 208 -6.37 -0.60 -12.91
C VAL A 208 -5.59 -1.46 -13.89
N ALA A 209 -6.31 -2.20 -14.71
CA ALA A 209 -5.78 -2.93 -15.85
C ALA A 209 -6.51 -2.45 -17.12
N PRO A 210 -5.92 -1.55 -17.93
CA PRO A 210 -6.57 -1.06 -19.17
C PRO A 210 -6.92 -2.19 -20.14
N ASP A 211 -6.10 -3.24 -20.20
CA ASP A 211 -6.33 -4.43 -21.01
C ASP A 211 -6.71 -5.63 -20.11
N MET A 212 -8.02 -5.80 -19.90
CA MET A 212 -8.56 -6.86 -19.03
C MET A 212 -8.44 -8.28 -19.62
N PRO A 213 -8.66 -8.56 -20.91
CA PRO A 213 -8.63 -9.93 -21.43
C PRO A 213 -7.36 -10.73 -21.15
N PRO A 214 -6.13 -10.21 -21.32
CA PRO A 214 -4.92 -10.93 -20.93
C PRO A 214 -4.83 -11.21 -19.44
N LEU A 215 -5.27 -10.26 -18.60
CA LEU A 215 -5.28 -10.42 -17.15
C LEU A 215 -6.25 -11.54 -16.73
N ILE A 216 -7.47 -11.55 -17.29
CA ILE A 216 -8.48 -12.58 -17.01
C ILE A 216 -7.91 -13.96 -17.33
N ARG A 217 -7.31 -14.15 -18.50
CA ARG A 217 -6.68 -15.43 -18.86
C ARG A 217 -5.58 -15.87 -17.90
N ARG A 218 -4.77 -14.94 -17.38
CA ARG A 218 -3.74 -15.25 -16.38
C ARG A 218 -4.34 -15.62 -15.03
N LEU A 219 -5.38 -14.92 -14.59
CA LEU A 219 -6.11 -15.23 -13.36
C LEU A 219 -6.76 -16.63 -13.42
N GLU A 220 -7.44 -16.94 -14.52
CA GLU A 220 -8.02 -18.27 -14.77
C GLU A 220 -6.95 -19.37 -14.77
N LYS A 221 -5.84 -19.16 -15.47
CA LYS A 221 -4.72 -20.11 -15.53
C LYS A 221 -4.06 -20.34 -14.17
N SER A 222 -3.99 -19.30 -13.33
CA SER A 222 -3.41 -19.41 -11.98
C SER A 222 -4.33 -20.11 -11.00
N GLY A 223 -5.62 -20.29 -11.31
CA GLY A 223 -6.63 -20.81 -10.41
C GLY A 223 -7.01 -19.84 -9.29
N ALA A 224 -6.74 -18.54 -9.46
CA ALA A 224 -7.10 -17.53 -8.47
C ALA A 224 -8.62 -17.46 -8.28
N ALA A 225 -9.08 -17.46 -7.03
CA ALA A 225 -10.49 -17.28 -6.70
C ALA A 225 -10.89 -15.83 -6.99
N THR A 226 -11.80 -15.65 -7.95
CA THR A 226 -12.22 -14.33 -8.43
C THR A 226 -13.74 -14.23 -8.52
N LEU A 227 -14.26 -13.02 -8.28
CA LEU A 227 -15.62 -12.63 -8.58
C LEU A 227 -15.60 -11.63 -9.74
N MET A 228 -16.34 -11.94 -10.80
CA MET A 228 -16.42 -11.11 -12.01
C MET A 228 -17.65 -10.21 -11.96
N GLY A 229 -17.43 -8.90 -11.99
CA GLY A 229 -18.47 -7.88 -12.14
C GLY A 229 -18.48 -7.26 -13.54
N ALA A 230 -19.38 -6.32 -13.80
CA ALA A 230 -19.61 -5.68 -15.10
C ALA A 230 -18.45 -4.78 -15.62
N GLY A 231 -17.33 -4.71 -14.97
CA GLY A 231 -16.14 -3.91 -15.34
C GLY A 231 -15.07 -3.97 -14.29
N GLU A 232 -15.23 -4.90 -13.37
CA GLU A 232 -14.36 -5.08 -12.22
C GLU A 232 -14.18 -6.57 -11.92
N ILE A 233 -12.98 -6.92 -11.45
CA ILE A 233 -12.64 -8.23 -10.92
C ILE A 233 -12.28 -8.03 -9.46
N THR A 234 -12.88 -8.81 -8.57
CA THR A 234 -12.42 -8.95 -7.19
C THR A 234 -11.62 -10.24 -7.08
N VAL A 235 -10.40 -10.16 -6.56
CA VAL A 235 -9.58 -11.32 -6.22
C VAL A 235 -9.70 -11.56 -4.73
N GLU A 236 -10.05 -12.79 -4.37
CA GLU A 236 -10.22 -13.19 -2.97
C GLU A 236 -8.88 -13.21 -2.22
N PRO A 237 -8.85 -12.82 -0.93
CA PRO A 237 -7.60 -12.70 -0.16
C PRO A 237 -6.73 -13.94 -0.14
N GLN A 238 -7.33 -15.13 -0.17
CA GLN A 238 -6.59 -16.40 -0.19
C GLN A 238 -5.73 -16.59 -1.44
N SER A 239 -6.08 -15.91 -2.54
CA SER A 239 -5.35 -15.96 -3.81
C SER A 239 -4.33 -14.84 -3.98
N SER A 240 -4.40 -13.81 -3.14
CA SER A 240 -3.61 -12.57 -3.22
C SER A 240 -2.84 -12.26 -1.95
N HIS A 241 -2.40 -13.30 -1.22
CA HIS A 241 -1.63 -13.16 0.02
C HIS A 241 -2.30 -12.28 1.07
N GLY A 242 -3.58 -12.58 1.36
CA GLY A 242 -4.36 -11.89 2.39
C GLY A 242 -4.89 -10.51 1.99
N VAL A 243 -4.76 -10.11 0.74
CA VAL A 243 -5.19 -8.79 0.25
C VAL A 243 -6.53 -8.89 -0.48
N HIS A 244 -7.55 -8.16 -0.04
CA HIS A 244 -8.72 -7.88 -0.86
C HIS A 244 -8.32 -7.00 -2.03
N LEU A 245 -8.42 -7.51 -3.25
CA LEU A 245 -7.94 -6.82 -4.44
C LEU A 245 -9.07 -6.62 -5.44
N HIS A 246 -9.33 -5.35 -5.78
CA HIS A 246 -10.27 -4.95 -6.83
C HIS A 246 -9.49 -4.47 -8.05
N ILE A 247 -9.81 -4.97 -9.24
CA ILE A 247 -9.16 -4.58 -10.49
C ILE A 247 -10.22 -4.10 -11.46
N SER A 248 -10.14 -2.85 -11.87
CA SER A 248 -11.07 -2.23 -12.82
C SER A 248 -10.36 -1.86 -14.12
N ARG A 249 -11.13 -1.71 -15.21
CA ARG A 249 -10.62 -1.25 -16.49
C ARG A 249 -10.28 0.25 -16.47
N TYR A 250 -11.01 1.03 -15.70
CA TYR A 250 -10.97 2.49 -15.75
C TYR A 250 -10.40 3.09 -14.48
N HIS A 251 -9.64 4.15 -14.67
CA HIS A 251 -9.19 5.03 -13.61
C HIS A 251 -10.25 6.13 -13.42
N PHE A 252 -11.32 5.81 -12.69
CA PHE A 252 -12.20 6.88 -12.18
C PHE A 252 -11.59 7.41 -10.89
N PRO A 253 -11.65 8.75 -10.67
CA PRO A 253 -11.24 9.35 -9.41
C PRO A 253 -12.07 8.85 -8.24
#